data_e069a09c0fdcf7da5bb33d420a1ba5e8
#
_entry.id   e069a09c0fdcf7da5bb33d420a1ba5e8
#
_cell.length_a   1.000
_cell.length_b   1.000
_cell.length_c   1.000
_cell.angle_alpha   90.00
_cell.angle_beta   90.00
_cell.angle_gamma   90.00
#
_symmetry.space_group_name_H-M   'P 1'
#
loop_
_entity.id
_entity.type
_entity.pdbx_description
1 polymer ?
#
loop_
_entity_poly.entity_id
_entity_poly.type
_entity_poly.pdbx_seq_one_letter_code
_entity_poly.pdbx_strand_id
1 'polypeptide(L)'
;MRLHRLRSLQEFEKHREQNAEEIATHIKEIESLVPAHPREFRVPGYSYTAEQKVDFLVDFQHSGASGRVNWRERVCCPKTGFNNRMRATFHVFDIEMEAYKDSRIYITEQITPIYSYFASRYSQVFGSEYLANEVPYGTLNAHGVRNETLCALSFADQSFDILVSLDVLEHIPDYRTAFSECARVLKPGGRMMWSVPFVSSINNNIIRARMSENGVEHLLPPEYHGDPLSKNGVLCFTHFGWEMLDQVRAAGFTDAYAICFQSLAFGYLGGEQFLFVARK
;
A
#
# COMPACT_ATOMS: atom_id res chain seq x y z
N MET A 1 -10.49 8.87 -13.15
CA MET A 1 -9.58 7.76 -12.84
C MET A 1 -10.17 6.48 -13.38
N ARG A 2 -9.39 5.67 -14.07
CA ARG A 2 -9.80 4.31 -14.47
C ARG A 2 -9.32 3.32 -13.43
N LEU A 3 -10.17 2.36 -13.08
CA LEU A 3 -9.91 1.31 -12.12
C LEU A 3 -10.26 -0.04 -12.76
N HIS A 4 -9.34 -0.98 -12.67
CA HIS A 4 -9.58 -2.36 -13.11
C HIS A 4 -9.38 -3.31 -11.94
N ARG A 5 -10.38 -4.12 -11.64
CA ARG A 5 -10.30 -5.17 -10.61
C ARG A 5 -9.83 -6.46 -11.27
N LEU A 6 -8.69 -6.96 -10.82
CA LEU A 6 -8.00 -8.10 -11.42
C LEU A 6 -7.71 -9.14 -10.33
N ARG A 7 -8.00 -10.40 -10.59
CA ARG A 7 -7.92 -11.49 -9.62
C ARG A 7 -6.80 -12.49 -9.87
N SER A 8 -6.11 -12.36 -10.99
CA SER A 8 -5.04 -13.29 -11.38
C SER A 8 -4.10 -12.67 -12.41
N LEU A 9 -2.92 -13.29 -12.56
CA LEU A 9 -1.98 -12.95 -13.64
C LEU A 9 -2.64 -13.04 -15.02
N GLN A 10 -3.45 -14.08 -15.26
CA GLN A 10 -4.14 -14.27 -16.53
C GLN A 10 -5.11 -13.11 -16.84
N GLU A 11 -5.89 -12.64 -15.85
CA GLU A 11 -6.75 -11.47 -16.01
C GLU A 11 -5.94 -10.21 -16.30
N PHE A 12 -4.79 -10.04 -15.65
CA PHE A 12 -3.90 -8.92 -15.90
C PHE A 12 -3.29 -8.95 -17.30
N GLU A 13 -2.78 -10.09 -17.76
CA GLU A 13 -2.25 -10.26 -19.12
C GLU A 13 -3.31 -9.95 -20.18
N LYS A 14 -4.51 -10.50 -20.01
CA LYS A 14 -5.65 -10.20 -20.87
C LYS A 14 -6.01 -8.70 -20.86
N HIS A 15 -6.01 -8.07 -19.68
CA HIS A 15 -6.24 -6.63 -19.54
C HIS A 15 -5.20 -5.84 -20.36
N ARG A 16 -3.93 -6.19 -20.24
CA ARG A 16 -2.84 -5.51 -20.97
C ARG A 16 -2.93 -5.71 -22.49
N GLU A 17 -3.27 -6.92 -22.93
CA GLU A 17 -3.51 -7.18 -24.38
C GLU A 17 -4.65 -6.33 -24.94
N GLN A 18 -5.78 -6.30 -24.22
CA GLN A 18 -6.97 -5.55 -24.64
C GLN A 18 -6.78 -4.04 -24.63
N ASN A 19 -5.89 -3.51 -23.80
CA ASN A 19 -5.65 -2.07 -23.63
C ASN A 19 -4.24 -1.63 -24.08
N ALA A 20 -3.53 -2.45 -24.84
CA ALA A 20 -2.11 -2.25 -25.19
C ALA A 20 -1.83 -0.88 -25.83
N GLU A 21 -2.68 -0.45 -26.76
CA GLU A 21 -2.54 0.84 -27.46
C GLU A 21 -2.75 2.03 -26.50
N GLU A 22 -3.74 1.92 -25.64
CA GLU A 22 -4.03 2.94 -24.63
C GLU A 22 -2.90 3.04 -23.58
N ILE A 23 -2.41 1.90 -23.09
CA ILE A 23 -1.28 1.84 -22.16
C ILE A 23 -0.04 2.47 -22.80
N ALA A 24 0.26 2.13 -24.06
CA ALA A 24 1.39 2.71 -24.78
C ALA A 24 1.24 4.24 -24.97
N THR A 25 0.04 4.71 -25.25
CA THR A 25 -0.25 6.15 -25.37
C THR A 25 -0.03 6.85 -24.04
N HIS A 26 -0.56 6.29 -22.95
CA HIS A 26 -0.40 6.85 -21.61
C HIS A 26 1.08 6.92 -21.17
N ILE A 27 1.87 5.87 -21.46
CA ILE A 27 3.31 5.87 -21.18
C ILE A 27 4.00 7.02 -21.95
N LYS A 28 3.72 7.20 -23.24
CA LYS A 28 4.29 8.30 -24.04
C LYS A 28 3.91 9.67 -23.50
N GLU A 29 2.66 9.85 -23.08
CA GLU A 29 2.19 11.09 -22.48
C GLU A 29 2.98 11.41 -21.19
N ILE A 30 3.18 10.41 -20.32
CA ILE A 30 3.96 10.58 -19.09
C ILE A 30 5.44 10.88 -19.41
N GLU A 31 6.03 10.17 -20.35
CA GLU A 31 7.40 10.42 -20.78
C GLU A 31 7.59 11.84 -21.32
N SER A 32 6.58 12.38 -22.02
CA SER A 32 6.61 13.75 -22.53
C SER A 32 6.57 14.83 -21.45
N LEU A 33 6.12 14.48 -20.22
CA LEU A 33 6.11 15.40 -19.07
C LEU A 33 7.51 15.59 -18.48
N VAL A 34 8.42 14.65 -18.70
CA VAL A 34 9.77 14.69 -18.11
C VAL A 34 10.64 15.66 -18.92
N PRO A 35 11.22 16.70 -18.30
CA PRO A 35 12.06 17.66 -19.01
C PRO A 35 13.36 17.01 -19.50
N ALA A 36 13.93 17.55 -20.58
CA ALA A 36 15.18 17.04 -21.19
C ALA A 36 16.37 17.05 -20.20
N HIS A 37 16.37 17.99 -19.26
CA HIS A 37 17.36 18.06 -18.19
C HIS A 37 16.66 17.74 -16.86
N PRO A 38 16.90 16.55 -16.26
CA PRO A 38 16.19 16.07 -15.08
C PRO A 38 16.44 17.00 -13.89
N ARG A 39 15.42 17.76 -13.56
CA ARG A 39 15.32 18.63 -12.38
C ARG A 39 13.94 18.46 -11.78
N GLU A 40 13.71 19.05 -10.62
CA GLU A 40 12.38 19.27 -10.11
C GLU A 40 11.49 19.94 -11.18
N PHE A 41 10.33 19.39 -11.43
CA PHE A 41 9.34 19.96 -12.36
C PHE A 41 7.92 19.81 -11.81
N ARG A 42 6.97 20.43 -12.48
CA ARG A 42 5.58 20.44 -12.03
C ARG A 42 4.68 19.84 -13.09
N VAL A 43 3.65 19.11 -12.62
CA VAL A 43 2.63 18.52 -13.48
C VAL A 43 1.27 18.98 -13.00
N PRO A 44 0.47 19.68 -13.84
CA PRO A 44 -0.86 20.13 -13.48
C PRO A 44 -1.82 18.95 -13.33
N GLY A 45 -2.75 19.05 -12.38
CA GLY A 45 -3.81 18.06 -12.18
C GLY A 45 -4.72 18.41 -11.03
N TYR A 46 -5.64 17.50 -10.70
CA TYR A 46 -6.57 17.64 -9.58
C TYR A 46 -6.13 16.77 -8.41
N SER A 47 -5.87 17.38 -7.27
CA SER A 47 -5.57 16.64 -6.04
C SER A 47 -6.87 16.23 -5.37
N TYR A 48 -7.14 14.92 -5.34
CA TYR A 48 -8.29 14.34 -4.65
C TYR A 48 -8.32 14.72 -3.17
N THR A 49 -7.18 14.62 -2.50
CA THR A 49 -7.06 14.88 -1.05
C THR A 49 -7.07 16.35 -0.66
N ALA A 50 -6.81 17.26 -1.61
CA ALA A 50 -6.89 18.71 -1.41
C ALA A 50 -8.14 19.31 -2.06
N GLU A 51 -8.94 18.50 -2.77
CA GLU A 51 -10.19 18.88 -3.46
C GLU A 51 -10.05 20.08 -4.40
N GLN A 52 -8.87 20.23 -5.05
CA GLN A 52 -8.58 21.37 -5.93
C GLN A 52 -7.53 21.03 -7.00
N LYS A 53 -7.49 21.88 -8.03
CA LYS A 53 -6.40 21.85 -9.01
C LYS A 53 -5.10 22.31 -8.36
N VAL A 54 -4.02 21.62 -8.68
CA VAL A 54 -2.66 21.89 -8.18
C VAL A 54 -1.64 21.60 -9.28
N ASP A 55 -0.42 22.13 -9.10
CA ASP A 55 0.75 21.73 -9.83
C ASP A 55 1.55 20.77 -8.95
N PHE A 56 1.42 19.47 -9.20
CA PHE A 56 2.13 18.43 -8.44
C PHE A 56 3.65 18.60 -8.62
N LEU A 57 4.36 18.52 -7.52
CA LEU A 57 5.82 18.51 -7.50
C LEU A 57 6.34 17.13 -7.85
N VAL A 58 7.23 17.07 -8.85
CA VAL A 58 7.92 15.85 -9.28
C VAL A 58 9.42 16.09 -9.22
N ASP A 59 10.14 15.19 -8.56
CA ASP A 59 11.60 15.20 -8.50
C ASP A 59 12.18 13.79 -8.67
N PHE A 60 13.48 13.65 -8.50
CA PHE A 60 14.22 12.41 -8.70
C PHE A 60 14.68 11.74 -7.41
N GLN A 61 14.11 12.11 -6.27
CA GLN A 61 14.33 11.38 -5.02
C GLN A 61 13.79 9.96 -5.17
N HIS A 62 14.43 9.00 -4.55
CA HIS A 62 14.10 7.57 -4.63
C HIS A 62 14.15 6.97 -6.05
N SER A 63 14.92 7.58 -6.96
CA SER A 63 15.09 7.07 -8.34
C SER A 63 15.93 5.79 -8.43
N GLY A 64 16.63 5.43 -7.37
CA GLY A 64 17.57 4.33 -7.37
C GLY A 64 18.65 4.45 -8.46
N ALA A 65 19.24 3.32 -8.86
CA ALA A 65 20.27 3.28 -9.89
C ALA A 65 19.76 3.63 -11.30
N SER A 66 18.45 3.62 -11.54
CA SER A 66 17.86 3.92 -12.85
C SER A 66 17.94 5.41 -13.22
N GLY A 67 18.04 6.31 -12.24
CA GLY A 67 17.94 7.74 -12.46
C GLY A 67 16.58 8.22 -12.99
N ARG A 68 15.56 7.35 -13.05
CA ARG A 68 14.21 7.67 -13.52
C ARG A 68 13.34 8.12 -12.35
N VAL A 69 12.31 8.93 -12.64
CA VAL A 69 11.32 9.33 -11.62
C VAL A 69 10.68 8.10 -10.99
N ASN A 70 10.70 8.04 -9.67
CA ASN A 70 9.86 7.10 -8.92
C ASN A 70 8.43 7.68 -8.83
N TRP A 71 7.62 7.43 -9.85
CA TRP A 71 6.28 7.98 -9.96
C TRP A 71 5.37 7.62 -8.78
N ARG A 72 5.57 6.45 -8.17
CA ARG A 72 4.78 5.99 -7.01
C ARG A 72 5.03 6.86 -5.78
N GLU A 73 6.28 7.23 -5.52
CA GLU A 73 6.69 7.92 -4.30
C GLU A 73 6.88 9.43 -4.52
N ARG A 74 6.87 9.87 -5.76
CA ARG A 74 7.13 11.30 -6.03
C ARG A 74 5.95 12.04 -6.69
N VAL A 75 5.42 12.58 -7.25
CA VAL A 75 4.20 13.33 -7.63
C VAL A 75 3.48 13.86 -6.39
N CYS A 76 4.17 14.76 -5.68
CA CYS A 76 3.72 15.25 -4.39
C CYS A 76 2.72 16.42 -4.53
N CYS A 77 1.63 16.38 -3.77
CA CYS A 77 0.68 17.48 -3.69
C CYS A 77 1.26 18.62 -2.83
N PRO A 78 1.40 19.84 -3.34
CA PRO A 78 1.99 20.96 -2.58
C PRO A 78 1.09 21.45 -1.43
N LYS A 79 -0.16 21.00 -1.38
CA LYS A 79 -1.12 21.38 -0.33
C LYS A 79 -1.15 20.40 0.84
N THR A 80 -1.07 19.09 0.56
CA THR A 80 -1.16 18.05 1.58
C THR A 80 0.17 17.38 1.89
N GLY A 81 1.19 17.59 1.06
CA GLY A 81 2.45 16.85 1.14
C GLY A 81 2.35 15.39 0.66
N PHE A 82 1.16 14.89 0.38
CA PHE A 82 0.96 13.49 -0.01
C PHE A 82 1.53 13.19 -1.39
N ASN A 83 2.26 12.10 -1.47
CA ASN A 83 2.77 11.57 -2.73
C ASN A 83 1.67 10.87 -3.55
N ASN A 84 2.04 10.32 -4.71
CA ASN A 84 1.11 9.63 -5.60
C ASN A 84 0.38 8.46 -4.90
N ARG A 85 1.13 7.56 -4.26
CA ARG A 85 0.60 6.40 -3.55
C ARG A 85 -0.40 6.79 -2.45
N MET A 86 -0.02 7.73 -1.59
CA MET A 86 -0.89 8.21 -0.50
C MET A 86 -2.21 8.79 -1.05
N ARG A 87 -2.14 9.66 -2.07
CA ARG A 87 -3.34 10.26 -2.67
C ARG A 87 -4.24 9.21 -3.33
N ALA A 88 -3.64 8.25 -4.03
CA ALA A 88 -4.38 7.16 -4.65
C ALA A 88 -5.06 6.26 -3.62
N THR A 89 -4.38 5.97 -2.50
CA THR A 89 -4.95 5.18 -1.40
C THR A 89 -6.26 5.79 -0.90
N PHE A 90 -6.30 7.08 -0.62
CA PHE A 90 -7.54 7.73 -0.16
C PHE A 90 -8.63 7.72 -1.22
N HIS A 91 -8.29 7.96 -2.48
CA HIS A 91 -9.26 7.97 -3.56
C HIS A 91 -9.85 6.56 -3.82
N VAL A 92 -8.99 5.54 -3.84
CA VAL A 92 -9.44 4.14 -3.99
C VAL A 92 -10.20 3.69 -2.74
N PHE A 93 -9.79 4.12 -1.55
CA PHE A 93 -10.50 3.82 -0.30
C PHE A 93 -11.96 4.31 -0.36
N ASP A 94 -12.18 5.55 -0.77
CA ASP A 94 -13.54 6.12 -0.86
C ASP A 94 -14.40 5.42 -1.93
N ILE A 95 -13.79 4.82 -2.95
CA ILE A 95 -14.51 4.06 -4.01
C ILE A 95 -14.81 2.61 -3.56
N GLU A 96 -13.87 1.95 -2.88
CA GLU A 96 -13.90 0.50 -2.70
C GLU A 96 -14.32 0.04 -1.30
N MET A 97 -14.12 0.87 -0.27
CA MET A 97 -14.23 0.38 1.10
C MET A 97 -15.62 0.55 1.73
N GLU A 98 -16.54 1.28 1.06
CA GLU A 98 -17.90 1.53 1.57
C GLU A 98 -17.90 2.00 3.04
N ALA A 99 -16.96 2.90 3.37
CA ALA A 99 -16.79 3.39 4.72
C ALA A 99 -17.86 4.42 5.11
N TYR A 100 -18.40 4.29 6.30
CA TYR A 100 -19.27 5.27 6.94
C TYR A 100 -18.49 6.06 7.99
N LYS A 101 -19.01 7.21 8.40
CA LYS A 101 -18.33 8.09 9.35
C LYS A 101 -17.99 7.41 10.69
N ASP A 102 -18.78 6.46 11.11
CA ASP A 102 -18.66 5.68 12.34
C ASP A 102 -18.09 4.27 12.15
N SER A 103 -17.65 3.95 10.92
CA SER A 103 -16.95 2.69 10.66
C SER A 103 -15.72 2.57 11.57
N ARG A 104 -15.55 1.39 12.17
CA ARG A 104 -14.36 1.07 12.98
C ARG A 104 -13.24 0.67 12.02
N ILE A 105 -12.23 1.53 11.91
CA ILE A 105 -11.12 1.36 10.97
C ILE A 105 -9.84 1.07 11.76
N TYR A 106 -9.18 -0.04 11.46
CA TYR A 106 -7.84 -0.32 11.96
C TYR A 106 -6.80 -0.05 10.87
N ILE A 107 -5.74 0.67 11.24
CA ILE A 107 -4.62 1.01 10.36
C ILE A 107 -3.33 0.52 11.00
N THR A 108 -2.49 -0.20 10.26
CA THR A 108 -1.24 -0.78 10.76
C THR A 108 -0.10 0.24 10.86
N GLU A 109 -0.44 1.50 11.01
CA GLU A 109 0.43 2.64 11.23
C GLU A 109 -0.30 3.66 12.12
N GLN A 110 0.42 4.40 12.97
CA GLN A 110 -0.18 5.38 13.89
C GLN A 110 0.53 6.73 13.88
N ILE A 111 1.80 6.78 13.49
CA ILE A 111 2.60 8.01 13.55
C ILE A 111 2.76 8.68 12.17
N THR A 112 2.01 8.25 11.18
CA THR A 112 2.12 8.70 9.79
C THR A 112 1.10 9.77 9.42
N PRO A 113 1.36 10.57 8.38
CA PRO A 113 0.35 11.48 7.82
C PRO A 113 -0.91 10.76 7.30
N ILE A 114 -0.79 9.49 6.88
CA ILE A 114 -1.92 8.67 6.43
C ILE A 114 -2.87 8.42 7.60
N TYR A 115 -2.36 7.95 8.74
CA TYR A 115 -3.17 7.76 9.94
C TYR A 115 -3.88 9.06 10.35
N SER A 116 -3.15 10.17 10.39
CA SER A 116 -3.71 11.47 10.75
C SER A 116 -4.84 11.91 9.82
N TYR A 117 -4.73 11.63 8.52
CA TYR A 117 -5.77 11.94 7.55
C TYR A 117 -7.04 11.10 7.80
N PHE A 118 -6.91 9.79 8.01
CA PHE A 118 -8.06 8.95 8.37
C PHE A 118 -8.71 9.39 9.68
N ALA A 119 -7.90 9.65 10.72
CA ALA A 119 -8.40 10.11 12.02
C ALA A 119 -9.13 11.46 11.95
N SER A 120 -8.82 12.31 10.98
CA SER A 120 -9.56 13.55 10.74
C SER A 120 -10.93 13.36 10.07
N ARG A 121 -11.14 12.24 9.38
CA ARG A 121 -12.35 11.97 8.57
C ARG A 121 -13.34 11.02 9.24
N TYR A 122 -12.84 10.08 10.03
CA TYR A 122 -13.63 9.02 10.65
C TYR A 122 -13.54 9.11 12.19
N SER A 123 -14.63 8.80 12.88
CA SER A 123 -14.71 8.95 14.33
C SER A 123 -14.10 7.78 15.13
N GLN A 124 -13.87 6.63 14.49
CA GLN A 124 -13.39 5.41 15.14
C GLN A 124 -12.19 4.82 14.37
N VAL A 125 -11.06 5.53 14.39
CA VAL A 125 -9.80 5.07 13.80
C VAL A 125 -8.85 4.60 14.88
N PHE A 126 -8.33 3.39 14.72
CA PHE A 126 -7.38 2.74 15.60
C PHE A 126 -6.09 2.52 14.83
N GLY A 127 -4.98 2.97 15.37
CA GLY A 127 -3.66 2.78 14.77
C GLY A 127 -2.76 1.95 15.67
N SER A 128 -1.71 1.40 15.11
CA SER A 128 -0.62 0.79 15.87
C SER A 128 0.68 0.82 15.08
N GLU A 129 1.79 0.58 15.79
CA GLU A 129 3.11 0.34 15.20
C GLU A 129 3.65 -1.00 15.73
N TYR A 130 4.64 -1.55 15.06
CA TYR A 130 5.40 -2.66 15.61
C TYR A 130 6.59 -2.12 16.40
N LEU A 131 6.45 -2.08 17.73
CA LEU A 131 7.46 -1.56 18.66
C LEU A 131 8.33 -2.68 19.25
N ALA A 132 8.28 -3.88 18.68
CA ALA A 132 8.98 -5.06 19.18
C ALA A 132 8.75 -5.29 20.69
N ASN A 133 9.82 -5.34 21.47
CA ASN A 133 9.77 -5.59 22.92
C ASN A 133 9.75 -4.30 23.78
N GLU A 134 9.51 -3.13 23.18
CA GLU A 134 9.49 -1.86 23.93
C GLU A 134 8.39 -1.88 25.01
N VAL A 135 7.20 -2.31 24.64
CA VAL A 135 6.05 -2.54 25.54
C VAL A 135 5.27 -3.77 25.09
N PRO A 136 4.48 -4.42 25.98
CA PRO A 136 3.65 -5.57 25.60
C PRO A 136 2.69 -5.25 24.45
N TYR A 137 2.39 -6.23 23.60
CA TYR A 137 1.39 -6.08 22.56
C TYR A 137 0.03 -5.71 23.16
N GLY A 138 -0.70 -4.86 22.45
CA GLY A 138 -1.99 -4.34 22.90
C GLY A 138 -1.90 -3.18 23.87
N THR A 139 -0.70 -2.74 24.26
CA THR A 139 -0.51 -1.62 25.19
C THR A 139 0.05 -0.38 24.49
N LEU A 140 -0.02 0.76 25.16
CA LEU A 140 0.53 2.02 24.67
C LEU A 140 1.94 2.24 25.24
N ASN A 141 2.86 2.77 24.43
CA ASN A 141 4.13 3.28 24.92
C ASN A 141 3.98 4.67 25.56
N ALA A 142 5.07 5.25 26.04
CA ALA A 142 5.08 6.57 26.69
C ALA A 142 4.60 7.73 25.79
N HIS A 143 4.59 7.53 24.47
CA HIS A 143 4.14 8.50 23.47
C HIS A 143 2.68 8.27 23.02
N GLY A 144 1.96 7.32 23.63
CA GLY A 144 0.60 6.98 23.26
C GLY A 144 0.48 6.15 21.97
N VAL A 145 1.58 5.57 21.50
CA VAL A 145 1.61 4.70 20.34
C VAL A 145 1.33 3.26 20.77
N ARG A 146 0.36 2.62 20.13
CA ARG A 146 -0.02 1.24 20.42
C ARG A 146 0.96 0.26 19.79
N ASN A 147 1.42 -0.73 20.57
CA ASN A 147 2.25 -1.81 20.07
C ASN A 147 1.39 -2.99 19.62
N GLU A 148 1.52 -3.41 18.37
CA GLU A 148 0.88 -4.62 17.84
C GLU A 148 1.83 -5.41 16.94
N THR A 149 1.59 -6.71 16.82
CA THR A 149 2.13 -7.53 15.73
C THR A 149 0.99 -8.07 14.90
N LEU A 150 1.09 -7.98 13.58
CA LEU A 150 0.06 -8.53 12.69
C LEU A 150 -0.03 -10.07 12.75
N CYS A 151 0.95 -10.76 13.32
CA CYS A 151 0.89 -12.21 13.52
C CYS A 151 0.10 -12.64 14.76
N ALA A 152 -0.24 -11.70 15.67
CA ALA A 152 -1.00 -11.98 16.89
C ALA A 152 -1.61 -10.67 17.41
N LEU A 153 -2.63 -10.17 16.74
CA LEU A 153 -3.31 -8.93 17.12
C LEU A 153 -4.04 -9.09 18.44
N SER A 154 -3.85 -8.16 19.36
CA SER A 154 -4.49 -8.17 20.68
C SER A 154 -5.99 -7.84 20.64
N PHE A 155 -6.53 -7.44 19.50
CA PHE A 155 -7.94 -7.14 19.30
C PHE A 155 -8.80 -8.41 19.31
N ALA A 156 -10.01 -8.29 19.83
CA ALA A 156 -11.00 -9.38 19.76
C ALA A 156 -11.42 -9.66 18.31
N ASP A 157 -11.97 -10.85 18.08
CA ASP A 157 -12.56 -11.23 16.80
C ASP A 157 -13.62 -10.21 16.38
N GLN A 158 -13.75 -9.99 15.08
CA GLN A 158 -14.82 -9.17 14.49
C GLN A 158 -14.92 -7.75 15.10
N SER A 159 -13.77 -7.14 15.40
CA SER A 159 -13.69 -5.81 16.01
C SER A 159 -13.84 -4.66 15.01
N PHE A 160 -13.49 -4.88 13.73
CA PHE A 160 -13.37 -3.80 12.75
C PHE A 160 -14.23 -4.02 11.51
N ASP A 161 -14.71 -2.93 10.94
CA ASP A 161 -15.39 -2.91 9.65
C ASP A 161 -14.37 -2.87 8.51
N ILE A 162 -13.25 -2.15 8.72
CA ILE A 162 -12.22 -1.94 7.73
C ILE A 162 -10.83 -2.08 8.36
N LEU A 163 -9.89 -2.68 7.60
CA LEU A 163 -8.47 -2.73 7.91
C LEU A 163 -7.67 -2.13 6.75
N VAL A 164 -6.69 -1.29 7.06
CA VAL A 164 -5.76 -0.70 6.07
C VAL A 164 -4.33 -1.02 6.48
N SER A 165 -3.53 -1.57 5.55
CA SER A 165 -2.13 -1.93 5.77
C SER A 165 -1.28 -1.54 4.56
N LEU A 166 -0.40 -0.56 4.69
CA LEU A 166 0.32 0.00 3.56
C LEU A 166 1.82 -0.23 3.69
N ASP A 167 2.36 -1.07 2.80
CA ASP A 167 3.78 -1.44 2.76
C ASP A 167 4.30 -1.95 4.13
N VAL A 168 3.59 -2.93 4.71
CA VAL A 168 3.91 -3.56 6.00
C VAL A 168 4.13 -5.07 5.85
N LEU A 169 3.29 -5.75 5.06
CA LEU A 169 3.25 -7.21 4.98
C LEU A 169 4.54 -7.84 4.43
N GLU A 170 5.27 -7.10 3.59
CA GLU A 170 6.58 -7.51 3.07
C GLU A 170 7.67 -7.61 4.15
N HIS A 171 7.46 -6.97 5.29
CA HIS A 171 8.36 -6.97 6.43
C HIS A 171 8.06 -8.09 7.44
N ILE A 172 6.99 -8.84 7.21
CA ILE A 172 6.53 -9.91 8.10
C ILE A 172 6.95 -11.26 7.53
N PRO A 173 7.86 -12.00 8.20
CA PRO A 173 8.30 -13.31 7.72
C PRO A 173 7.14 -14.30 7.54
N ASP A 174 6.19 -14.31 8.48
CA ASP A 174 4.97 -15.13 8.43
C ASP A 174 3.75 -14.26 8.05
N TYR A 175 3.78 -13.68 6.85
CA TYR A 175 2.68 -12.86 6.33
C TYR A 175 1.37 -13.65 6.17
N ARG A 176 1.42 -14.99 6.07
CA ARG A 176 0.21 -15.82 5.98
C ARG A 176 -0.57 -15.81 7.29
N THR A 177 0.12 -15.97 8.42
CA THR A 177 -0.49 -15.77 9.74
C THR A 177 -1.03 -14.34 9.88
N ALA A 178 -0.30 -13.34 9.40
CA ALA A 178 -0.80 -11.97 9.41
C ALA A 178 -2.10 -11.79 8.61
N PHE A 179 -2.26 -12.41 7.43
CA PHE A 179 -3.54 -12.39 6.70
C PHE A 179 -4.67 -13.06 7.49
N SER A 180 -4.39 -14.17 8.16
CA SER A 180 -5.40 -14.87 8.99
C SER A 180 -5.84 -14.02 10.18
N GLU A 181 -4.93 -13.31 10.83
CA GLU A 181 -5.23 -12.38 11.91
C GLU A 181 -6.02 -11.16 11.42
N CYS A 182 -5.67 -10.61 10.24
CA CYS A 182 -6.46 -9.56 9.60
C CYS A 182 -7.90 -10.03 9.34
N ALA A 183 -8.06 -11.26 8.83
CA ALA A 183 -9.39 -11.84 8.64
C ALA A 183 -10.12 -12.04 9.98
N ARG A 184 -9.43 -12.51 11.04
CA ARG A 184 -10.03 -12.74 12.35
C ARG A 184 -10.63 -11.46 12.94
N VAL A 185 -9.89 -10.38 12.93
CA VAL A 185 -10.32 -9.11 13.55
C VAL A 185 -11.36 -8.34 12.72
N LEU A 186 -11.52 -8.65 11.44
CA LEU A 186 -12.59 -8.07 10.61
C LEU A 186 -13.94 -8.73 10.90
N LYS A 187 -15.00 -7.93 10.90
CA LYS A 187 -16.40 -8.41 10.93
C LYS A 187 -16.75 -9.17 9.66
N PRO A 188 -17.76 -10.05 9.67
CA PRO A 188 -18.35 -10.58 8.43
C PRO A 188 -18.77 -9.43 7.51
N GLY A 189 -18.35 -9.51 6.23
CA GLY A 189 -18.54 -8.45 5.24
C GLY A 189 -17.55 -7.29 5.37
N GLY A 190 -16.67 -7.27 6.38
CA GLY A 190 -15.61 -6.31 6.54
C GLY A 190 -14.58 -6.38 5.40
N ARG A 191 -13.81 -5.31 5.22
CA ARG A 191 -12.90 -5.17 4.09
C ARG A 191 -11.48 -4.83 4.53
N MET A 192 -10.50 -5.37 3.79
CA MET A 192 -9.10 -5.03 3.93
C MET A 192 -8.62 -4.33 2.66
N MET A 193 -7.88 -3.23 2.81
CA MET A 193 -7.09 -2.60 1.75
C MET A 193 -5.63 -2.64 2.13
N TRP A 194 -4.77 -2.99 1.17
CA TRP A 194 -3.33 -2.98 1.43
C TRP A 194 -2.49 -2.64 0.20
N SER A 195 -1.23 -2.30 0.46
CA SER A 195 -0.18 -2.22 -0.55
C SER A 195 1.05 -3.01 -0.11
N VAL A 196 1.79 -3.50 -1.07
CA VAL A 196 3.05 -4.24 -0.92
C VAL A 196 3.93 -4.05 -2.15
N PRO A 197 5.24 -4.32 -2.10
CA PRO A 197 6.06 -4.52 -3.28
C PRO A 197 5.49 -5.66 -4.13
N PHE A 198 4.94 -5.32 -5.29
CA PHE A 198 4.22 -6.24 -6.15
C PHE A 198 4.85 -6.33 -7.52
N VAL A 199 5.19 -7.55 -7.94
CA VAL A 199 5.75 -7.85 -9.25
C VAL A 199 4.64 -8.39 -10.14
N SER A 200 4.00 -7.50 -10.89
CA SER A 200 2.79 -7.81 -11.67
C SER A 200 3.00 -8.82 -12.82
N SER A 201 4.25 -9.07 -13.21
CA SER A 201 4.60 -10.00 -14.29
C SER A 201 4.78 -11.46 -13.84
N ILE A 202 4.66 -11.76 -12.54
CA ILE A 202 4.87 -13.12 -12.03
C ILE A 202 3.69 -13.59 -11.18
N ASN A 203 3.48 -14.91 -11.18
CA ASN A 203 2.46 -15.50 -10.31
C ASN A 203 2.99 -15.72 -8.89
N ASN A 204 4.16 -16.32 -8.74
CA ASN A 204 4.69 -16.72 -7.45
C ASN A 204 5.34 -15.55 -6.72
N ASN A 205 5.27 -15.56 -5.38
CA ASN A 205 5.99 -14.61 -4.54
C ASN A 205 7.51 -14.88 -4.61
N ILE A 206 8.30 -13.83 -4.44
CA ILE A 206 9.76 -13.91 -4.32
C ILE A 206 10.11 -13.78 -2.84
N ILE A 207 10.53 -14.89 -2.23
CA ILE A 207 11.00 -14.89 -0.84
C ILE A 207 12.46 -14.43 -0.84
N ARG A 208 12.73 -13.28 -0.23
CA ARG A 208 14.04 -12.64 -0.19
C ARG A 208 14.85 -13.04 1.04
N ALA A 209 14.13 -13.26 2.15
CA ALA A 209 14.71 -13.72 3.41
C ALA A 209 13.68 -14.57 4.17
N ARG A 210 14.15 -15.35 5.14
CA ARG A 210 13.29 -16.12 6.04
C ARG A 210 13.88 -16.16 7.45
N MET A 211 13.05 -16.47 8.42
CA MET A 211 13.51 -16.78 9.77
C MET A 211 14.01 -18.24 9.83
N SER A 212 15.15 -18.44 10.45
CA SER A 212 15.73 -19.74 10.74
C SER A 212 16.06 -19.86 12.24
N GLU A 213 16.48 -21.01 12.70
CA GLU A 213 16.95 -21.22 14.08
C GLU A 213 18.14 -20.31 14.44
N ASN A 214 18.94 -19.91 13.45
CA ASN A 214 20.09 -19.04 13.61
C ASN A 214 19.80 -17.56 13.34
N GLY A 215 18.53 -17.15 13.25
CA GLY A 215 18.10 -15.79 12.92
C GLY A 215 17.69 -15.62 11.46
N VAL A 216 17.88 -14.43 10.91
CA VAL A 216 17.49 -14.12 9.52
C VAL A 216 18.45 -14.77 8.53
N GLU A 217 17.89 -15.57 7.61
CA GLU A 217 18.60 -16.12 6.45
C GLU A 217 18.23 -15.34 5.19
N HIS A 218 19.21 -14.71 4.56
CA HIS A 218 19.02 -13.98 3.30
C HIS A 218 19.13 -14.96 2.11
N LEU A 219 18.06 -15.06 1.34
CA LEU A 219 18.00 -15.86 0.11
C LEU A 219 18.38 -15.03 -1.12
N LEU A 220 18.21 -13.72 -1.04
CA LEU A 220 18.63 -12.73 -2.03
C LEU A 220 19.38 -11.58 -1.32
N PRO A 221 20.07 -10.71 -2.05
CA PRO A 221 20.71 -9.53 -1.46
C PRO A 221 19.71 -8.76 -0.58
N PRO A 222 20.08 -8.39 0.66
CA PRO A 222 19.16 -7.73 1.58
C PRO A 222 18.64 -6.43 1.01
N GLU A 223 17.34 -6.19 1.20
CA GLU A 223 16.64 -4.96 0.80
C GLU A 223 15.96 -4.37 2.03
N TYR A 224 16.20 -3.07 2.27
CA TYR A 224 15.64 -2.34 3.39
C TYR A 224 14.79 -1.20 2.89
N HIS A 225 13.59 -1.08 3.45
CA HIS A 225 12.69 0.04 3.19
C HIS A 225 12.79 1.08 4.29
N GLY A 226 12.37 2.32 4.00
CA GLY A 226 12.33 3.39 4.99
C GLY A 226 11.32 3.08 6.09
N ASP A 227 11.70 3.41 7.33
CA ASP A 227 10.86 3.22 8.52
C ASP A 227 10.88 4.50 9.35
N PRO A 228 9.73 5.10 9.70
CA PRO A 228 9.69 6.28 10.52
C PRO A 228 10.22 6.07 11.95
N LEU A 229 10.27 4.81 12.42
CA LEU A 229 10.78 4.44 13.74
C LEU A 229 12.27 4.09 13.76
N SER A 230 12.87 3.77 12.61
CA SER A 230 14.24 3.28 12.52
C SER A 230 15.01 3.95 11.40
N LYS A 231 16.20 4.49 11.73
CA LYS A 231 17.14 5.05 10.72
C LYS A 231 17.75 3.97 9.82
N ASN A 232 17.72 2.71 10.24
CA ASN A 232 18.30 1.58 9.51
C ASN A 232 17.31 0.96 8.52
N GLY A 233 16.05 1.42 8.54
CA GLY A 233 14.98 0.82 7.77
C GLY A 233 14.52 -0.54 8.29
N VAL A 234 13.59 -1.18 7.57
CA VAL A 234 13.05 -2.51 7.85
C VAL A 234 13.36 -3.45 6.70
N LEU A 235 13.81 -4.68 7.02
CA LEU A 235 14.14 -5.70 6.02
C LEU A 235 12.89 -6.13 5.26
N CYS A 236 12.99 -6.21 3.94
CA CYS A 236 11.98 -6.78 3.07
C CYS A 236 12.19 -8.30 2.95
N PHE A 237 11.23 -9.09 3.45
CA PHE A 237 11.24 -10.56 3.38
C PHE A 237 10.65 -11.09 2.08
N THR A 238 9.67 -10.38 1.51
CA THR A 238 8.89 -10.89 0.37
C THR A 238 8.54 -9.80 -0.62
N HIS A 239 8.79 -10.05 -1.92
CA HIS A 239 8.08 -9.35 -3.00
C HIS A 239 6.94 -10.25 -3.47
N PHE A 240 5.76 -9.68 -3.60
CA PHE A 240 4.54 -10.44 -3.88
C PHE A 240 4.26 -10.57 -5.38
N GLY A 241 3.76 -11.73 -5.76
CA GLY A 241 3.13 -12.01 -7.06
C GLY A 241 1.63 -12.24 -6.90
N TRP A 242 0.97 -12.69 -7.97
CA TRP A 242 -0.49 -12.87 -7.98
C TRP A 242 -0.98 -13.97 -7.04
N GLU A 243 -0.18 -15.00 -6.72
CA GLU A 243 -0.55 -16.04 -5.74
C GLU A 243 -0.88 -15.48 -4.35
N MET A 244 -0.41 -14.24 -4.04
CA MET A 244 -0.80 -13.56 -2.81
C MET A 244 -2.32 -13.47 -2.66
N LEU A 245 -3.06 -13.23 -3.73
CA LEU A 245 -4.53 -13.12 -3.69
C LEU A 245 -5.19 -14.46 -3.33
N ASP A 246 -4.63 -15.59 -3.79
CA ASP A 246 -5.10 -16.92 -3.40
C ASP A 246 -4.81 -17.21 -1.93
N GLN A 247 -3.63 -16.79 -1.45
CA GLN A 247 -3.24 -16.92 -0.05
C GLN A 247 -4.13 -16.08 0.87
N VAL A 248 -4.54 -14.87 0.44
CA VAL A 248 -5.52 -14.04 1.15
C VAL A 248 -6.88 -14.73 1.22
N ARG A 249 -7.37 -15.30 0.11
CA ARG A 249 -8.63 -16.08 0.12
C ARG A 249 -8.54 -17.28 1.06
N ALA A 250 -7.41 -18.00 1.04
CA ALA A 250 -7.17 -19.15 1.94
C ALA A 250 -7.10 -18.73 3.43
N ALA A 251 -6.77 -17.48 3.73
CA ALA A 251 -6.73 -16.93 5.09
C ALA A 251 -8.13 -16.56 5.66
N GLY A 252 -9.21 -16.74 4.88
CA GLY A 252 -10.58 -16.54 5.36
C GLY A 252 -11.32 -15.36 4.70
N PHE A 253 -10.78 -14.78 3.63
CA PHE A 253 -11.48 -13.79 2.82
C PHE A 253 -12.26 -14.46 1.70
N THR A 254 -13.49 -13.98 1.45
CA THR A 254 -14.39 -14.51 0.40
C THR A 254 -14.02 -14.04 -0.99
N ASP A 255 -13.41 -12.84 -1.13
CA ASP A 255 -12.88 -12.29 -2.37
C ASP A 255 -11.60 -11.50 -2.09
N ALA A 256 -10.67 -11.50 -3.05
CA ALA A 256 -9.46 -10.69 -3.03
C ALA A 256 -9.07 -10.32 -4.47
N TYR A 257 -8.74 -9.05 -4.71
CA TYR A 257 -8.38 -8.54 -6.02
C TYR A 257 -7.41 -7.38 -5.95
N ALA A 258 -6.65 -7.22 -7.01
CA ALA A 258 -5.83 -6.05 -7.26
C ALA A 258 -6.67 -4.96 -7.94
N ILE A 259 -6.56 -3.74 -7.47
CA ILE A 259 -7.00 -2.53 -8.17
C ILE A 259 -5.83 -2.02 -8.98
N CYS A 260 -5.88 -2.19 -10.29
CA CYS A 260 -4.95 -1.56 -11.21
C CYS A 260 -5.49 -0.17 -11.59
N PHE A 261 -4.69 0.87 -11.40
CA PHE A 261 -5.14 2.25 -11.63
C PHE A 261 -4.07 3.14 -12.24
N GLN A 262 -4.54 4.17 -12.94
CA GLN A 262 -3.77 5.28 -13.46
C GLN A 262 -4.67 6.48 -13.77
N SER A 263 -4.14 7.70 -13.75
CA SER A 263 -4.88 8.89 -14.15
C SER A 263 -3.99 10.13 -14.31
N LEU A 264 -3.88 10.67 -15.51
CA LEU A 264 -3.23 11.97 -15.72
C LEU A 264 -3.97 13.09 -14.97
N ALA A 265 -5.29 13.11 -15.05
CA ALA A 265 -6.12 14.15 -14.43
C ALA A 265 -5.94 14.25 -12.92
N PHE A 266 -5.75 13.12 -12.22
CA PHE A 266 -5.51 13.08 -10.77
C PHE A 266 -4.02 13.01 -10.39
N GLY A 267 -3.12 13.08 -11.38
CA GLY A 267 -1.69 12.96 -11.14
C GLY A 267 -1.28 11.59 -10.59
N TYR A 268 -2.01 10.50 -10.94
CA TYR A 268 -1.60 9.13 -10.69
C TYR A 268 -0.79 8.65 -11.89
N LEU A 269 0.49 9.04 -11.87
CA LEU A 269 1.42 8.90 -12.99
C LEU A 269 2.34 7.70 -12.81
N GLY A 270 2.98 7.32 -13.90
CA GLY A 270 3.85 6.16 -13.98
C GLY A 270 3.20 5.02 -14.77
N GLY A 271 3.75 3.83 -14.64
CA GLY A 271 3.11 2.61 -15.14
C GLY A 271 1.86 2.24 -14.33
N GLU A 272 1.34 1.07 -14.61
CA GLU A 272 0.23 0.50 -13.85
C GLU A 272 0.59 0.42 -12.36
N GLN A 273 -0.26 0.98 -11.52
CA GLN A 273 -0.10 0.97 -10.06
C GLN A 273 -1.18 0.11 -9.43
N PHE A 274 -0.86 -0.47 -8.27
CA PHE A 274 -1.71 -1.44 -7.62
C PHE A 274 -1.99 -1.07 -6.16
N LEU A 275 -3.24 -1.23 -5.78
CA LEU A 275 -3.71 -1.41 -4.42
C LEU A 275 -4.53 -2.70 -4.38
N PHE A 276 -4.61 -3.31 -3.24
CA PHE A 276 -5.29 -4.59 -3.08
C PHE A 276 -6.49 -4.43 -2.15
N VAL A 277 -7.55 -5.16 -2.44
CA VAL A 277 -8.77 -5.17 -1.65
C VAL A 277 -9.21 -6.61 -1.43
N ALA A 278 -9.61 -6.92 -0.20
CA ALA A 278 -10.23 -8.19 0.13
C ALA A 278 -11.52 -7.97 0.94
N ARG A 279 -12.46 -8.90 0.83
CA ARG A 279 -13.71 -8.92 1.58
C ARG A 279 -13.80 -10.21 2.39
N LYS A 280 -14.13 -10.08 3.67
CA LYS A 280 -14.40 -11.21 4.55
C LYS A 280 -15.82 -11.77 4.39
#